data_d60e99f31bef26493c75b4659ad6de29
#
_entry.id   d60e99f31bef26493c75b4659ad6de29
#
_cell.length_a   1.000
_cell.length_b   1.000
_cell.length_c   1.000
_cell.angle_alpha   90.00
_cell.angle_beta   90.00
_cell.angle_gamma   90.00
#
_symmetry.space_group_name_H-M   'P 1'
#
loop_
_entity.id
_entity.type
_entity.pdbx_description
1 polymer ?
#
loop_
_entity_poly.entity_id
_entity_poly.type
_entity_poly.pdbx_seq_one_letter_code
_entity_poly.pdbx_strand_id
1 'polypeptide(L)'
;STDKNNTAERVKWATDYTALAKKNNIPCVLWDNNAFAVYNGNSIVLNSEYHGYINRKNNTVTSPAKDVIEALMKPYGKKADLNCSSSVTIVAGQSKNIGASSSTSGAVLTYKSTTPSICTVDKNGNVTALKTGTGYVTVTASATGYNSVSKDVKIVVSKKSLNNGLLTLSETSYVYDGTYKKPAATVTFGGKVLQAGKDYTISYRNNLNVGVTTVIATGMGDYTGYTSKNFTITKRAMAGGTVSVASSVSFTGSNITPSVTVKVAGRTLTSGT
;
A
#
# COMPACT_ATOMS: atom_id res chain seq x y z
N SER A 1 22.55 44.15 15.64
CA SER A 1 22.12 45.38 15.01
C SER A 1 20.63 45.47 14.92
N THR A 2 20.07 46.56 15.25
CA THR A 2 18.62 46.83 15.23
C THR A 2 18.21 47.62 14.00
N ASP A 3 18.98 47.53 12.95
CA ASP A 3 18.69 48.16 11.69
C ASP A 3 17.34 47.70 11.17
N LYS A 4 16.49 48.66 10.84
CA LYS A 4 15.04 48.47 10.60
C LYS A 4 14.73 47.65 9.35
N ASN A 5 15.69 47.47 8.45
CA ASN A 5 15.47 46.86 7.14
C ASN A 5 15.93 45.39 7.07
N ASN A 6 16.41 44.79 8.15
CA ASN A 6 16.97 43.43 8.12
C ASN A 6 16.20 42.42 8.99
N THR A 7 14.90 42.62 9.20
CA THR A 7 14.07 41.72 10.03
C THR A 7 14.12 40.27 9.55
N ALA A 8 14.11 40.02 8.24
CA ALA A 8 14.17 38.67 7.69
C ALA A 8 15.49 37.95 8.05
N GLU A 9 16.62 38.66 7.97
CA GLU A 9 17.94 38.10 8.34
C GLU A 9 18.05 37.87 9.85
N ARG A 10 17.48 38.77 10.66
CA ARG A 10 17.42 38.61 12.12
C ARG A 10 16.55 37.40 12.52
N VAL A 11 15.41 37.21 11.88
CA VAL A 11 14.56 36.03 12.08
C VAL A 11 15.28 34.76 11.68
N LYS A 12 15.99 34.79 10.53
CA LYS A 12 16.80 33.66 10.09
C LYS A 12 17.92 33.35 11.10
N TRP A 13 18.66 34.36 11.55
CA TRP A 13 19.70 34.19 12.56
C TRP A 13 19.14 33.61 13.86
N ALA A 14 18.04 34.16 14.35
CA ALA A 14 17.38 33.68 15.57
C ALA A 14 16.96 32.20 15.46
N THR A 15 16.43 31.81 14.31
CA THR A 15 16.03 30.43 14.02
C THR A 15 17.23 29.49 14.00
N ASP A 16 18.28 29.84 13.25
CA ASP A 16 19.48 29.00 13.08
C ASP A 16 20.25 28.87 14.42
N TYR A 17 20.40 29.99 15.16
CA TYR A 17 21.08 30.01 16.45
C TYR A 17 20.36 29.14 17.49
N THR A 18 19.07 29.31 17.66
CA THR A 18 18.31 28.54 18.66
C THR A 18 18.17 27.07 18.29
N ALA A 19 18.08 26.72 17.01
CA ALA A 19 18.11 25.34 16.55
C ALA A 19 19.46 24.66 16.87
N LEU A 20 20.57 25.36 16.63
CA LEU A 20 21.91 24.87 16.95
C LEU A 20 22.14 24.75 18.46
N ALA A 21 21.74 25.76 19.22
CA ALA A 21 21.83 25.76 20.68
C ALA A 21 21.03 24.59 21.29
N LYS A 22 19.80 24.37 20.84
CA LYS A 22 18.96 23.25 21.28
C LYS A 22 19.56 21.91 20.95
N LYS A 23 20.10 21.74 19.73
CA LYS A 23 20.79 20.51 19.30
C LYS A 23 21.95 20.15 20.23
N ASN A 24 22.65 21.16 20.78
CA ASN A 24 23.82 20.97 21.65
C ASN A 24 23.51 21.13 23.15
N ASN A 25 22.23 21.17 23.54
CA ASN A 25 21.77 21.37 24.94
C ASN A 25 22.32 22.66 25.56
N ILE A 26 22.51 23.72 24.78
CA ILE A 26 22.97 25.02 25.24
C ILE A 26 21.73 25.88 25.57
N PRO A 27 21.54 26.33 26.79
CA PRO A 27 20.43 27.23 27.12
C PRO A 27 20.62 28.60 26.45
N CYS A 28 19.58 29.10 25.79
CA CYS A 28 19.59 30.42 25.20
C CYS A 28 18.94 31.41 26.18
N VAL A 29 19.68 32.47 26.52
CA VAL A 29 19.18 33.58 27.28
C VAL A 29 19.07 34.80 26.40
N LEU A 30 17.85 35.33 26.25
CA LEU A 30 17.63 36.58 25.54
C LEU A 30 17.87 37.73 26.49
N TRP A 31 18.91 38.51 26.19
CA TRP A 31 19.21 39.73 26.96
C TRP A 31 18.38 40.90 26.40
N ASP A 32 17.43 41.37 27.18
CA ASP A 32 16.70 42.61 26.90
C ASP A 32 17.29 43.74 27.79
N ASN A 33 18.08 44.60 27.19
CA ASN A 33 18.76 45.68 27.90
C ASN A 33 17.89 46.92 28.18
N ASN A 34 16.56 46.79 27.99
CA ASN A 34 15.60 47.84 28.31
C ASN A 34 15.99 49.22 27.73
N ALA A 35 16.30 49.30 26.48
CA ALA A 35 16.86 50.48 25.80
C ALA A 35 15.90 51.67 25.63
N PHE A 36 14.78 51.67 26.33
CA PHE A 36 13.80 52.75 26.29
C PHE A 36 14.02 53.83 27.40
N ALA A 37 14.98 53.64 28.28
CA ALA A 37 15.26 54.61 29.33
C ALA A 37 16.60 55.27 29.08
N VAL A 38 16.61 56.47 28.58
CA VAL A 38 17.78 57.34 28.60
C VAL A 38 17.67 58.30 29.78
N TYR A 39 18.67 58.27 30.62
CA TYR A 39 18.78 59.19 31.75
C TYR A 39 19.22 60.55 31.22
N ASN A 40 18.36 61.54 31.25
CA ASN A 40 18.68 62.89 30.91
C ASN A 40 18.48 63.78 32.16
N GLY A 41 19.56 63.98 32.88
CA GLY A 41 19.51 64.71 34.16
C GLY A 41 18.58 64.04 35.18
N ASN A 42 17.61 64.76 35.66
CA ASN A 42 16.64 64.25 36.66
C ASN A 42 15.41 63.55 36.06
N SER A 43 15.39 63.27 34.77
CA SER A 43 14.22 62.67 34.07
C SER A 43 14.61 61.46 33.30
N ILE A 44 13.80 60.40 33.39
CA ILE A 44 13.88 59.24 32.49
C ILE A 44 13.09 59.59 31.22
N VAL A 45 13.81 59.81 30.14
CA VAL A 45 13.19 59.96 28.81
C VAL A 45 13.10 58.61 28.17
N LEU A 46 11.90 58.17 27.88
CA LEU A 46 11.69 56.96 27.08
C LEU A 46 12.12 57.26 25.65
N ASN A 47 13.27 56.77 25.26
CA ASN A 47 13.74 56.89 23.91
C ASN A 47 13.12 55.78 23.04
N SER A 48 12.63 56.13 21.85
CA SER A 48 12.03 55.20 20.88
C SER A 48 13.09 54.36 20.13
N GLU A 49 14.29 54.23 20.69
CA GLU A 49 15.33 53.47 20.02
C GLU A 49 15.12 51.95 20.17
N TYR A 50 15.32 51.32 19.13
CA TYR A 50 14.88 49.98 18.69
C TYR A 50 15.68 48.81 19.29
N HIS A 51 16.30 48.95 20.44
CA HIS A 51 17.11 47.91 21.07
C HIS A 51 16.38 47.02 22.09
N GLY A 52 15.20 47.44 22.52
CA GLY A 52 14.38 46.66 23.47
C GLY A 52 13.38 45.74 22.76
N TYR A 53 13.29 44.53 23.26
CA TYR A 53 12.32 43.56 22.79
C TYR A 53 10.96 43.71 23.54
N ILE A 54 10.97 44.20 24.73
CA ILE A 54 9.79 44.34 25.60
C ILE A 54 9.54 45.81 25.93
N ASN A 55 8.34 46.29 25.67
CA ASN A 55 7.85 47.55 26.18
C ASN A 55 7.41 47.34 27.63
N ARG A 56 8.24 47.78 28.57
CA ARG A 56 8.00 47.60 30.02
C ARG A 56 6.88 48.46 30.60
N LYS A 57 6.43 49.46 29.86
CA LYS A 57 5.29 50.28 30.27
C LYS A 57 3.97 49.50 30.23
N ASN A 58 3.82 48.60 29.28
CA ASN A 58 2.62 47.82 29.09
C ASN A 58 2.87 46.30 28.98
N ASN A 59 4.10 45.86 29.25
CA ASN A 59 4.53 44.44 29.16
C ASN A 59 4.25 43.77 27.84
N THR A 60 4.37 44.52 26.74
CA THR A 60 4.15 43.97 25.39
C THR A 60 5.47 43.84 24.66
N VAL A 61 5.55 42.88 23.74
CA VAL A 61 6.65 42.77 22.80
C VAL A 61 6.56 43.90 21.77
N THR A 62 7.68 44.61 21.53
CA THR A 62 7.74 45.71 20.54
C THR A 62 7.48 45.19 19.14
N SER A 63 6.72 45.93 18.33
CA SER A 63 6.35 45.51 16.97
C SER A 63 7.54 45.07 16.12
N PRO A 64 8.69 45.78 16.08
CA PRO A 64 9.85 45.35 15.28
C PRO A 64 10.56 44.08 15.79
N ALA A 65 10.31 43.72 17.07
CA ALA A 65 10.97 42.58 17.69
C ALA A 65 10.11 41.31 17.69
N LYS A 66 8.83 41.41 17.40
CA LYS A 66 7.86 40.30 17.52
C LYS A 66 8.33 39.06 16.74
N ASP A 67 8.63 39.21 15.45
CA ASP A 67 9.01 38.09 14.59
C ASP A 67 10.33 37.43 15.05
N VAL A 68 11.27 38.24 15.58
CA VAL A 68 12.56 37.74 16.11
C VAL A 68 12.33 36.96 17.41
N ILE A 69 11.49 37.47 18.32
CA ILE A 69 11.17 36.76 19.56
C ILE A 69 10.41 35.47 19.27
N GLU A 70 9.45 35.48 18.35
CA GLU A 70 8.75 34.28 17.93
C GLU A 70 9.72 33.23 17.37
N ALA A 71 10.67 33.63 16.54
CA ALA A 71 11.72 32.74 16.01
C ALA A 71 12.62 32.18 17.12
N LEU A 72 13.04 33.01 18.08
CA LEU A 72 13.85 32.57 19.23
C LEU A 72 13.11 31.59 20.14
N MET A 73 11.83 31.81 20.37
CA MET A 73 11.00 30.99 21.28
C MET A 73 10.47 29.72 20.61
N LYS A 74 10.38 29.71 19.29
CA LYS A 74 9.81 28.58 18.52
C LYS A 74 10.41 27.20 18.86
N PRO A 75 11.74 27.01 18.98
CA PRO A 75 12.33 25.72 19.36
C PRO A 75 11.96 25.27 20.78
N TYR A 76 11.63 26.20 21.67
CA TYR A 76 11.30 25.96 23.08
C TYR A 76 9.77 25.97 23.34
N GLY A 77 8.97 26.30 22.35
CA GLY A 77 7.52 26.30 22.43
C GLY A 77 6.94 24.92 22.70
N LYS A 78 5.75 24.88 23.28
CA LYS A 78 4.98 23.64 23.42
C LYS A 78 4.76 23.04 22.03
N LYS A 79 4.91 21.73 21.91
CA LYS A 79 4.58 21.00 20.66
C LYS A 79 3.11 20.63 20.69
N ALA A 80 2.47 20.68 19.53
CA ALA A 80 1.16 20.06 19.35
C ALA A 80 1.26 18.55 19.61
N ASP A 81 0.23 18.00 20.22
CA ASP A 81 0.14 16.55 20.36
C ASP A 81 -0.29 15.90 19.03
N LEU A 82 0.24 14.74 18.73
CA LEU A 82 -0.13 13.94 17.55
C LEU A 82 -0.09 12.46 17.90
N ASN A 83 -1.29 11.88 17.94
CA ASN A 83 -1.48 10.46 18.09
C ASN A 83 -1.88 9.85 16.74
N CYS A 84 -1.13 8.90 16.24
CA CYS A 84 -1.45 8.10 15.06
C CYS A 84 -0.66 6.78 15.09
N SER A 85 -1.19 5.77 14.41
CA SER A 85 -0.51 4.49 14.24
C SER A 85 0.79 4.67 13.45
N SER A 86 1.82 3.89 13.77
CA SER A 86 3.08 3.88 13.02
C SER A 86 2.93 3.19 11.65
N SER A 87 1.94 2.29 11.52
CA SER A 87 1.68 1.55 10.28
C SER A 87 0.21 1.19 10.12
N VAL A 88 -0.27 1.18 8.87
CA VAL A 88 -1.62 0.76 8.48
C VAL A 88 -1.51 -0.19 7.29
N THR A 89 -2.18 -1.36 7.39
CA THR A 89 -2.27 -2.31 6.27
C THR A 89 -3.62 -2.15 5.58
N ILE A 90 -3.60 -2.08 4.24
CA ILE A 90 -4.78 -1.89 3.38
C ILE A 90 -4.65 -2.84 2.18
N VAL A 91 -5.73 -3.53 1.81
CA VAL A 91 -5.74 -4.34 0.58
C VAL A 91 -5.80 -3.44 -0.65
N ALA A 92 -5.05 -3.75 -1.70
CA ALA A 92 -5.04 -2.98 -2.95
C ALA A 92 -6.46 -2.70 -3.47
N GLY A 93 -6.74 -1.43 -3.79
CA GLY A 93 -8.06 -0.93 -4.22
C GLY A 93 -9.06 -0.67 -3.11
N GLN A 94 -8.69 -0.84 -1.83
CA GLN A 94 -9.50 -0.48 -0.67
C GLN A 94 -9.04 0.85 -0.07
N SER A 95 -9.91 1.44 0.76
CA SER A 95 -9.58 2.65 1.53
C SER A 95 -9.74 2.39 3.01
N LYS A 96 -8.90 3.06 3.82
CA LYS A 96 -8.95 2.99 5.28
C LYS A 96 -8.49 4.30 5.89
N ASN A 97 -9.16 4.74 6.96
CA ASN A 97 -8.74 5.91 7.71
C ASN A 97 -7.52 5.61 8.59
N ILE A 98 -6.57 6.55 8.66
CA ILE A 98 -5.38 6.45 9.51
C ILE A 98 -5.73 6.48 11.00
N GLY A 99 -6.84 7.13 11.39
CA GLY A 99 -7.26 7.28 12.78
C GLY A 99 -6.34 8.21 13.57
N ALA A 100 -5.77 9.24 12.93
CA ALA A 100 -4.95 10.22 13.62
C ALA A 100 -5.82 11.17 14.46
N SER A 101 -5.30 11.60 15.62
CA SER A 101 -5.95 12.52 16.53
C SER A 101 -4.93 13.43 17.22
N SER A 102 -5.42 14.52 17.81
CA SER A 102 -4.64 15.42 18.65
C SER A 102 -5.46 15.81 19.88
N SER A 103 -4.84 15.81 21.04
CA SER A 103 -5.42 16.33 22.30
C SER A 103 -5.20 17.83 22.47
N THR A 104 -4.40 18.46 21.60
CA THR A 104 -4.15 19.91 21.64
C THR A 104 -5.40 20.66 21.19
N SER A 105 -5.91 21.55 22.02
CA SER A 105 -7.09 22.38 21.70
C SER A 105 -6.86 23.21 20.43
N GLY A 106 -7.83 23.21 19.52
CA GLY A 106 -7.77 23.91 18.25
C GLY A 106 -6.76 23.32 17.24
N ALA A 107 -6.28 22.09 17.46
CA ALA A 107 -5.37 21.45 16.53
C ALA A 107 -6.06 21.09 15.19
N VAL A 108 -5.37 21.39 14.10
CA VAL A 108 -5.74 21.00 12.75
C VAL A 108 -4.79 19.91 12.30
N LEU A 109 -5.36 18.80 11.78
CA LEU A 109 -4.60 17.71 11.19
C LEU A 109 -4.55 17.88 9.66
N THR A 110 -3.37 17.72 9.09
CA THR A 110 -3.17 17.69 7.64
C THR A 110 -2.46 16.41 7.23
N TYR A 111 -2.74 15.95 6.02
CA TYR A 111 -2.26 14.66 5.51
C TYR A 111 -1.62 14.85 4.14
N LYS A 112 -0.48 14.21 3.91
CA LYS A 112 0.22 14.25 2.62
C LYS A 112 0.83 12.89 2.31
N SER A 113 0.43 12.26 1.20
CA SER A 113 1.15 11.09 0.71
C SER A 113 2.50 11.49 0.12
N THR A 114 3.56 10.81 0.56
CA THR A 114 4.91 10.96 -0.01
C THR A 114 5.19 9.93 -1.10
N THR A 115 4.27 8.98 -1.32
CA THR A 115 4.34 7.91 -2.33
C THR A 115 3.00 7.79 -3.08
N PRO A 116 2.59 8.81 -3.85
CA PRO A 116 1.26 8.88 -4.46
C PRO A 116 0.99 7.78 -5.51
N SER A 117 2.03 7.12 -6.02
CA SER A 117 1.90 5.95 -6.91
C SER A 117 1.48 4.68 -6.18
N ILE A 118 1.65 4.60 -4.85
CA ILE A 118 1.28 3.45 -4.01
C ILE A 118 -0.03 3.72 -3.27
N CYS A 119 -0.16 4.92 -2.68
CA CYS A 119 -1.37 5.31 -1.95
C CYS A 119 -1.61 6.82 -2.04
N THR A 120 -2.87 7.22 -2.02
CA THR A 120 -3.30 8.62 -1.86
C THR A 120 -3.98 8.80 -0.50
N VAL A 121 -4.11 10.04 -0.05
CA VAL A 121 -4.82 10.37 1.19
C VAL A 121 -5.67 11.61 0.96
N ASP A 122 -6.88 11.64 1.52
CA ASP A 122 -7.75 12.80 1.52
C ASP A 122 -7.55 13.70 2.75
N LYS A 123 -8.25 14.84 2.79
CA LYS A 123 -8.20 15.81 3.90
C LYS A 123 -8.68 15.25 5.25
N ASN A 124 -9.42 14.15 5.24
CA ASN A 124 -9.96 13.50 6.43
C ASN A 124 -9.08 12.32 6.92
N GLY A 125 -7.93 12.08 6.26
CA GLY A 125 -7.03 10.98 6.60
C GLY A 125 -7.47 9.61 6.07
N ASN A 126 -8.39 9.55 5.09
CA ASN A 126 -8.73 8.31 4.42
C ASN A 126 -7.68 8.02 3.34
N VAL A 127 -6.96 6.94 3.54
CA VAL A 127 -5.93 6.45 2.60
C VAL A 127 -6.57 5.50 1.61
N THR A 128 -6.37 5.74 0.33
CA THR A 128 -6.73 4.82 -0.77
C THR A 128 -5.49 4.09 -1.27
N ALA A 129 -5.51 2.77 -1.20
CA ALA A 129 -4.43 1.89 -1.64
C ALA A 129 -4.54 1.66 -3.16
N LEU A 130 -3.57 2.13 -3.94
CA LEU A 130 -3.58 2.06 -5.41
C LEU A 130 -2.85 0.84 -5.96
N LYS A 131 -1.65 0.55 -5.43
CA LYS A 131 -0.75 -0.51 -5.93
C LYS A 131 -0.10 -1.22 -4.76
N THR A 132 0.06 -2.54 -4.88
CA THR A 132 0.76 -3.38 -3.90
C THR A 132 2.17 -2.86 -3.63
N GLY A 133 2.55 -2.78 -2.36
CA GLY A 133 3.86 -2.27 -1.94
C GLY A 133 3.80 -1.53 -0.62
N THR A 134 4.84 -0.76 -0.34
CA THR A 134 4.94 0.09 0.85
C THR A 134 4.93 1.56 0.44
N GLY A 135 4.02 2.32 1.02
CA GLY A 135 3.95 3.78 0.89
C GLY A 135 4.03 4.47 2.25
N TYR A 136 4.01 5.80 2.23
CA TYR A 136 4.03 6.62 3.43
C TYR A 136 3.08 7.81 3.31
N VAL A 137 2.46 8.15 4.43
CA VAL A 137 1.64 9.34 4.60
C VAL A 137 2.19 10.13 5.77
N THR A 138 2.60 11.38 5.53
CA THR A 138 2.95 12.32 6.59
C THR A 138 1.67 12.92 7.16
N VAL A 139 1.49 12.79 8.47
CA VAL A 139 0.42 13.44 9.25
C VAL A 139 1.05 14.58 10.04
N THR A 140 0.47 15.77 9.96
CA THR A 140 0.95 16.94 10.69
C THR A 140 -0.17 17.50 11.54
N ALA A 141 0.10 17.72 12.84
CA ALA A 141 -0.74 18.43 13.75
C ALA A 141 -0.22 19.86 13.95
N SER A 142 -1.07 20.87 13.79
CA SER A 142 -0.77 22.28 13.95
C SER A 142 -1.82 22.94 14.81
N ALA A 143 -1.40 23.77 15.77
CA ALA A 143 -2.31 24.56 16.60
C ALA A 143 -1.67 25.94 16.90
N THR A 144 -2.51 26.97 17.07
CA THR A 144 -2.05 28.31 17.43
C THR A 144 -1.32 28.28 18.78
N GLY A 145 -0.14 28.87 18.84
CA GLY A 145 0.72 28.90 20.04
C GLY A 145 1.51 27.61 20.30
N TYR A 146 1.48 26.65 19.36
CA TYR A 146 2.23 25.40 19.46
C TYR A 146 3.12 25.20 18.22
N ASN A 147 4.25 24.53 18.43
CA ASN A 147 5.05 24.03 17.33
C ASN A 147 4.34 22.84 16.70
N SER A 148 4.25 22.83 15.37
CA SER A 148 3.69 21.70 14.62
C SER A 148 4.51 20.44 14.83
N VAL A 149 3.84 19.28 14.82
CA VAL A 149 4.46 17.96 14.91
C VAL A 149 4.01 17.13 13.71
N SER A 150 4.95 16.47 13.08
CA SER A 150 4.68 15.55 11.97
C SER A 150 5.17 14.15 12.29
N LYS A 151 4.43 13.15 11.82
CA LYS A 151 4.80 11.72 11.87
C LYS A 151 4.50 11.08 10.52
N ASP A 152 5.39 10.18 10.09
CA ASP A 152 5.17 9.35 8.93
C ASP A 152 4.48 8.05 9.34
N VAL A 153 3.37 7.76 8.69
CA VAL A 153 2.63 6.51 8.83
C VAL A 153 2.98 5.61 7.66
N LYS A 154 3.54 4.43 7.94
CA LYS A 154 3.82 3.41 6.94
C LYS A 154 2.53 2.78 6.44
N ILE A 155 2.29 2.82 5.14
CA ILE A 155 1.13 2.19 4.50
C ILE A 155 1.61 0.91 3.79
N VAL A 156 1.15 -0.24 4.28
CA VAL A 156 1.43 -1.53 3.66
C VAL A 156 0.24 -1.90 2.79
N VAL A 157 0.41 -1.86 1.47
CA VAL A 157 -0.63 -2.27 0.53
C VAL A 157 -0.44 -3.75 0.22
N SER A 158 -1.37 -4.58 0.72
CA SER A 158 -1.36 -6.03 0.54
C SER A 158 -2.07 -6.46 -0.75
N LYS A 159 -1.71 -7.64 -1.26
CA LYS A 159 -2.35 -8.25 -2.44
C LYS A 159 -3.79 -8.65 -2.14
N LYS A 160 -4.63 -8.68 -3.18
CA LYS A 160 -5.97 -9.27 -3.15
C LYS A 160 -5.89 -10.79 -3.15
N SER A 161 -6.69 -11.47 -2.32
CA SER A 161 -6.73 -12.94 -2.33
C SER A 161 -7.70 -13.46 -3.38
N LEU A 162 -7.25 -14.35 -4.27
CA LEU A 162 -8.09 -15.03 -5.26
C LEU A 162 -8.95 -16.14 -4.66
N ASN A 163 -8.86 -16.45 -3.37
CA ASN A 163 -9.65 -17.53 -2.76
C ASN A 163 -11.18 -17.33 -2.95
N ASN A 164 -11.63 -16.09 -3.13
CA ASN A 164 -13.01 -15.74 -3.43
C ASN A 164 -13.24 -15.41 -4.91
N GLY A 165 -12.30 -15.72 -5.78
CA GLY A 165 -12.43 -15.55 -7.22
C GLY A 165 -13.32 -16.61 -7.84
N LEU A 166 -14.19 -16.22 -8.77
CA LEU A 166 -15.02 -17.13 -9.54
C LEU A 166 -14.20 -17.63 -10.76
N LEU A 167 -13.90 -18.92 -10.79
CA LEU A 167 -13.28 -19.59 -11.92
C LEU A 167 -14.37 -20.25 -12.78
N THR A 168 -14.49 -19.86 -14.03
CA THR A 168 -15.38 -20.45 -15.03
C THR A 168 -14.58 -21.18 -16.09
N LEU A 169 -15.10 -22.29 -16.57
CA LEU A 169 -14.49 -23.13 -17.61
C LEU A 169 -15.39 -23.13 -18.86
N SER A 170 -14.79 -23.14 -20.05
CA SER A 170 -15.53 -23.26 -21.31
C SER A 170 -16.29 -24.59 -21.42
N GLU A 171 -15.73 -25.65 -20.85
CA GLU A 171 -16.30 -27.00 -20.81
C GLU A 171 -16.05 -27.65 -19.47
N THR A 172 -17.03 -28.43 -19.00
CA THR A 172 -16.96 -29.15 -17.73
C THR A 172 -16.92 -30.65 -17.84
N SER A 173 -17.01 -31.19 -19.09
CA SER A 173 -16.96 -32.61 -19.35
C SER A 173 -16.29 -32.86 -20.74
N TYR A 174 -15.43 -33.87 -20.79
CA TYR A 174 -14.79 -34.34 -22.00
C TYR A 174 -14.89 -35.85 -22.07
N VAL A 175 -14.92 -36.40 -23.31
CA VAL A 175 -14.74 -37.83 -23.55
C VAL A 175 -13.25 -38.11 -23.71
N TYR A 176 -12.77 -39.18 -23.10
CA TYR A 176 -11.38 -39.62 -23.23
C TYR A 176 -11.02 -39.95 -24.68
N ASP A 177 -9.93 -39.36 -25.17
CA ASP A 177 -9.37 -39.62 -26.52
C ASP A 177 -7.85 -39.79 -26.49
N GLY A 178 -7.25 -39.87 -25.31
CA GLY A 178 -5.81 -39.98 -25.09
C GLY A 178 -5.03 -38.70 -25.28
N THR A 179 -5.72 -37.55 -25.32
CA THR A 179 -5.08 -36.21 -25.35
C THR A 179 -5.34 -35.40 -24.09
N TYR A 180 -4.42 -34.50 -23.77
CA TYR A 180 -4.61 -33.59 -22.64
C TYR A 180 -5.80 -32.65 -22.84
N LYS A 181 -6.70 -32.62 -21.91
CA LYS A 181 -7.87 -31.72 -21.90
C LYS A 181 -7.52 -30.40 -21.17
N LYS A 182 -7.69 -29.28 -21.87
CA LYS A 182 -7.34 -27.94 -21.38
C LYS A 182 -8.48 -26.97 -21.71
N PRO A 183 -9.62 -27.02 -20.94
CA PRO A 183 -10.69 -26.05 -21.12
C PRO A 183 -10.16 -24.64 -20.96
N ALA A 184 -10.67 -23.68 -21.75
CA ALA A 184 -10.40 -22.27 -21.50
C ALA A 184 -10.97 -21.88 -20.14
N ALA A 185 -10.19 -21.13 -19.37
CA ALA A 185 -10.51 -20.77 -18.00
C ALA A 185 -10.49 -19.25 -17.83
N THR A 186 -11.54 -18.70 -17.23
CA THR A 186 -11.67 -17.27 -16.95
C THR A 186 -11.89 -17.06 -15.48
N VAL A 187 -11.14 -16.13 -14.88
CA VAL A 187 -11.28 -15.72 -13.47
C VAL A 187 -11.97 -14.37 -13.41
N THR A 188 -13.04 -14.29 -12.60
CA THR A 188 -13.72 -13.05 -12.26
C THR A 188 -13.54 -12.77 -10.76
N PHE A 189 -13.17 -11.54 -10.39
CA PHE A 189 -12.98 -11.11 -9.01
C PHE A 189 -13.60 -9.72 -8.81
N GLY A 190 -14.51 -9.60 -7.84
CA GLY A 190 -15.20 -8.34 -7.55
C GLY A 190 -15.96 -7.78 -8.77
N GLY A 191 -16.57 -8.65 -9.59
CA GLY A 191 -17.29 -8.27 -10.82
C GLY A 191 -16.39 -7.95 -12.03
N LYS A 192 -15.06 -7.97 -11.86
CA LYS A 192 -14.10 -7.70 -12.95
C LYS A 192 -13.48 -9.00 -13.47
N VAL A 193 -13.44 -9.16 -14.80
CA VAL A 193 -12.68 -10.24 -15.46
C VAL A 193 -11.20 -9.93 -15.36
N LEU A 194 -10.42 -10.88 -14.83
CA LEU A 194 -8.97 -10.77 -14.67
C LEU A 194 -8.24 -11.24 -15.94
N GLN A 195 -7.02 -10.75 -16.12
CA GLN A 195 -6.18 -11.04 -17.27
C GLN A 195 -5.20 -12.19 -16.97
N ALA A 196 -5.31 -13.28 -17.74
CA ALA A 196 -4.34 -14.39 -17.67
C ALA A 196 -2.93 -13.92 -18.06
N GLY A 197 -1.90 -14.41 -17.37
CA GLY A 197 -0.52 -14.01 -17.56
C GLY A 197 -0.11 -12.71 -16.88
N LYS A 198 -1.08 -11.90 -16.39
CA LYS A 198 -0.86 -10.68 -15.64
C LYS A 198 -1.39 -10.76 -14.20
N ASP A 199 -2.63 -11.19 -14.06
CA ASP A 199 -3.33 -11.24 -12.76
C ASP A 199 -3.34 -12.66 -12.17
N TYR A 200 -3.25 -13.68 -13.02
CA TYR A 200 -3.22 -15.09 -12.63
C TYR A 200 -2.57 -15.99 -13.70
N THR A 201 -2.16 -17.19 -13.27
CA THR A 201 -1.73 -18.29 -14.13
C THR A 201 -2.69 -19.47 -14.00
N ILE A 202 -2.78 -20.30 -15.06
CA ILE A 202 -3.59 -21.53 -15.06
C ILE A 202 -2.69 -22.76 -15.06
N SER A 203 -3.06 -23.74 -14.25
CA SER A 203 -2.48 -25.09 -14.26
C SER A 203 -3.59 -26.15 -14.19
N TYR A 204 -3.26 -27.36 -14.65
CA TYR A 204 -4.18 -28.50 -14.71
C TYR A 204 -3.57 -29.67 -13.95
N ARG A 205 -4.41 -30.45 -13.24
CA ARG A 205 -4.02 -31.70 -12.59
C ARG A 205 -4.85 -32.85 -13.16
N ASN A 206 -4.20 -33.97 -13.46
CA ASN A 206 -4.84 -35.21 -13.96
C ASN A 206 -5.66 -35.06 -15.26
N ASN A 207 -5.28 -34.16 -16.13
CA ASN A 207 -6.07 -33.76 -17.28
C ASN A 207 -5.84 -34.62 -18.55
N LEU A 208 -5.36 -35.83 -18.37
CA LEU A 208 -5.17 -36.83 -19.44
C LEU A 208 -6.11 -38.02 -19.26
N ASN A 209 -6.19 -38.57 -18.05
CA ASN A 209 -6.87 -39.84 -17.80
C ASN A 209 -8.34 -39.61 -17.39
N VAL A 210 -9.15 -40.69 -17.55
CA VAL A 210 -10.56 -40.72 -17.10
C VAL A 210 -10.63 -40.43 -15.59
N GLY A 211 -11.55 -39.57 -15.20
CA GLY A 211 -11.78 -39.20 -13.81
C GLY A 211 -12.01 -37.69 -13.62
N VAL A 212 -11.97 -37.25 -12.39
CA VAL A 212 -12.10 -35.84 -12.04
C VAL A 212 -10.74 -35.14 -12.23
N THR A 213 -10.79 -34.03 -12.90
CA THR A 213 -9.66 -33.17 -13.23
C THR A 213 -9.84 -31.82 -12.57
N THR A 214 -8.75 -31.21 -12.10
CA THR A 214 -8.81 -29.90 -11.45
C THR A 214 -8.06 -28.86 -12.27
N VAL A 215 -8.72 -27.75 -12.57
CA VAL A 215 -8.11 -26.51 -13.06
C VAL A 215 -7.83 -25.60 -11.87
N ILE A 216 -6.63 -25.07 -11.79
CA ILE A 216 -6.19 -24.17 -10.71
C ILE A 216 -5.76 -22.85 -11.32
N ALA A 217 -6.36 -21.77 -10.89
CA ALA A 217 -5.92 -20.41 -11.17
C ALA A 217 -5.15 -19.86 -9.97
N THR A 218 -3.87 -19.56 -10.13
CA THR A 218 -2.99 -19.01 -9.09
C THR A 218 -2.75 -17.53 -9.33
N GLY A 219 -2.98 -16.71 -8.31
CA GLY A 219 -2.82 -15.26 -8.37
C GLY A 219 -1.38 -14.82 -8.58
N MET A 220 -1.20 -13.78 -9.37
CA MET A 220 0.07 -13.09 -9.59
C MET A 220 -0.16 -11.56 -9.65
N GLY A 221 0.93 -10.77 -9.72
CA GLY A 221 0.82 -9.30 -9.72
C GLY A 221 0.20 -8.79 -8.42
N ASP A 222 -0.94 -8.10 -8.53
CA ASP A 222 -1.70 -7.58 -7.38
C ASP A 222 -2.56 -8.64 -6.67
N TYR A 223 -2.51 -9.90 -7.11
CA TYR A 223 -3.28 -11.01 -6.56
C TYR A 223 -2.39 -12.07 -5.93
N THR A 224 -2.93 -12.79 -4.94
CA THR A 224 -2.28 -13.91 -4.24
C THR A 224 -3.31 -15.01 -3.98
N GLY A 225 -2.86 -16.18 -3.53
CA GLY A 225 -3.75 -17.33 -3.32
C GLY A 225 -4.18 -17.98 -4.63
N TYR A 226 -5.19 -18.82 -4.57
CA TYR A 226 -5.68 -19.54 -5.75
C TYR A 226 -7.19 -19.78 -5.66
N THR A 227 -7.80 -20.04 -6.81
CA THR A 227 -9.15 -20.60 -6.93
C THR A 227 -9.08 -21.81 -7.86
N SER A 228 -9.98 -22.76 -7.69
CA SER A 228 -10.00 -23.98 -8.49
C SER A 228 -11.39 -24.41 -8.91
N LYS A 229 -11.47 -25.16 -10.01
CA LYS A 229 -12.71 -25.77 -10.49
C LYS A 229 -12.41 -27.10 -11.12
N ASN A 230 -13.31 -28.06 -10.93
CA ASN A 230 -13.22 -29.37 -11.51
C ASN A 230 -13.96 -29.46 -12.84
N PHE A 231 -13.46 -30.34 -13.71
CA PHE A 231 -14.17 -30.92 -14.85
C PHE A 231 -13.95 -32.44 -14.87
N THR A 232 -14.69 -33.16 -15.70
CA THR A 232 -14.64 -34.63 -15.73
C THR A 232 -14.20 -35.12 -17.12
N ILE A 233 -13.30 -36.10 -17.14
CA ILE A 233 -13.00 -36.88 -18.35
C ILE A 233 -13.72 -38.21 -18.20
N THR A 234 -14.71 -38.45 -19.09
CA THR A 234 -15.54 -39.65 -19.08
C THR A 234 -14.92 -40.75 -19.95
N LYS A 235 -15.22 -42.00 -19.64
CA LYS A 235 -14.84 -43.11 -20.51
C LYS A 235 -15.45 -42.94 -21.88
N ARG A 236 -14.70 -43.29 -22.92
CA ARG A 236 -15.22 -43.40 -24.28
C ARG A 236 -16.08 -44.66 -24.39
N ALA A 237 -17.28 -44.56 -24.95
CA ALA A 237 -18.11 -45.71 -25.25
C ALA A 237 -17.43 -46.57 -26.34
N MET A 238 -17.54 -47.88 -26.21
CA MET A 238 -17.03 -48.85 -27.19
C MET A 238 -17.97 -48.99 -28.41
N ALA A 239 -19.16 -48.35 -28.37
CA ALA A 239 -20.11 -48.38 -29.48
C ALA A 239 -19.46 -47.90 -30.78
N GLY A 240 -19.63 -48.66 -31.86
CA GLY A 240 -18.96 -48.40 -33.15
C GLY A 240 -17.51 -48.86 -33.25
N GLY A 241 -17.00 -49.53 -32.22
CA GLY A 241 -15.67 -50.14 -32.25
C GLY A 241 -15.61 -51.33 -33.21
N THR A 242 -14.43 -51.57 -33.80
CA THR A 242 -14.17 -52.72 -34.63
C THR A 242 -13.23 -53.69 -33.91
N VAL A 243 -13.53 -54.97 -34.01
CA VAL A 243 -12.68 -56.05 -33.54
C VAL A 243 -12.14 -56.79 -34.73
N SER A 244 -10.84 -56.88 -34.86
CA SER A 244 -10.18 -57.64 -35.90
C SER A 244 -9.42 -58.82 -35.30
N VAL A 245 -9.66 -59.99 -35.79
CA VAL A 245 -8.99 -61.24 -35.45
C VAL A 245 -8.52 -61.88 -36.73
N ALA A 246 -7.47 -62.64 -36.72
CA ALA A 246 -7.06 -63.40 -37.87
C ALA A 246 -8.21 -64.37 -38.30
N SER A 247 -8.58 -64.33 -39.56
CA SER A 247 -9.70 -65.14 -40.10
C SER A 247 -9.37 -66.63 -40.15
N SER A 248 -8.13 -67.02 -40.13
CA SER A 248 -7.63 -68.39 -40.11
C SER A 248 -6.28 -68.41 -39.37
N VAL A 249 -6.01 -69.53 -38.69
CA VAL A 249 -4.73 -69.90 -38.11
C VAL A 249 -4.41 -71.32 -38.42
N SER A 250 -3.17 -71.62 -38.67
CA SER A 250 -2.72 -72.99 -38.94
C SER A 250 -2.75 -73.80 -37.64
N PHE A 251 -3.26 -75.03 -37.71
CA PHE A 251 -3.22 -75.95 -36.57
C PHE A 251 -1.79 -76.33 -36.19
N THR A 252 -1.42 -76.13 -34.93
CA THR A 252 -0.03 -76.40 -34.48
C THR A 252 0.10 -77.56 -33.49
N GLY A 253 -1.01 -78.33 -33.23
CA GLY A 253 -1.02 -79.36 -32.17
C GLY A 253 -1.19 -78.84 -30.74
N SER A 254 -1.32 -77.55 -30.57
CA SER A 254 -1.48 -76.87 -29.23
C SER A 254 -2.57 -75.82 -29.28
N ASN A 255 -2.97 -75.34 -28.11
CA ASN A 255 -3.92 -74.23 -28.04
C ASN A 255 -3.39 -72.98 -28.72
N ILE A 256 -4.18 -72.45 -29.63
CA ILE A 256 -3.86 -71.24 -30.43
C ILE A 256 -4.64 -70.06 -29.83
N THR A 257 -3.94 -69.00 -29.48
CA THR A 257 -4.51 -67.76 -29.03
C THR A 257 -4.23 -66.69 -30.08
N PRO A 258 -5.18 -66.39 -30.98
CA PRO A 258 -4.97 -65.41 -32.06
C PRO A 258 -4.86 -64.00 -31.45
N SER A 259 -4.04 -63.18 -32.08
CA SER A 259 -3.99 -61.74 -31.71
C SER A 259 -5.30 -61.04 -32.06
N VAL A 260 -5.86 -60.31 -31.11
CA VAL A 260 -7.08 -59.53 -31.26
C VAL A 260 -6.71 -58.06 -31.27
N THR A 261 -7.13 -57.34 -32.29
CA THR A 261 -7.00 -55.88 -32.36
C THR A 261 -8.37 -55.25 -32.19
N VAL A 262 -8.53 -54.36 -31.20
CA VAL A 262 -9.74 -53.59 -30.98
C VAL A 262 -9.46 -52.14 -31.33
N LYS A 263 -10.31 -51.54 -32.21
CA LYS A 263 -10.21 -50.13 -32.55
C LYS A 263 -11.52 -49.42 -32.24
N VAL A 264 -11.43 -48.22 -31.66
CA VAL A 264 -12.56 -47.31 -31.44
C VAL A 264 -12.20 -45.95 -32.00
N ALA A 265 -13.03 -45.42 -32.90
CA ALA A 265 -12.77 -44.17 -33.62
C ALA A 265 -11.35 -44.10 -34.22
N GLY A 266 -10.92 -45.19 -34.91
CA GLY A 266 -9.62 -45.27 -35.55
C GLY A 266 -8.43 -45.56 -34.66
N ARG A 267 -8.58 -45.53 -33.32
CA ARG A 267 -7.50 -45.76 -32.34
C ARG A 267 -7.49 -47.22 -31.90
N THR A 268 -6.34 -47.88 -31.97
CA THR A 268 -6.14 -49.20 -31.39
C THR A 268 -6.09 -49.12 -29.88
N LEU A 269 -6.88 -49.98 -29.21
CA LEU A 269 -6.87 -50.09 -27.75
C LEU A 269 -5.85 -51.16 -27.33
N THR A 270 -5.17 -50.94 -26.22
CA THR A 270 -4.31 -51.92 -25.56
C THR A 270 -5.11 -52.69 -24.51
N SER A 271 -4.84 -53.97 -24.36
CA SER A 271 -5.45 -54.81 -23.31
C SER A 271 -5.07 -54.22 -21.91
N GLY A 272 -6.07 -54.06 -21.01
CA GLY A 272 -5.85 -53.54 -19.65
C GLY A 272 -5.99 -52.02 -19.51
N THR A 273 -6.39 -51.28 -20.54
CA THR A 273 -6.67 -49.82 -20.44
C THR A 273 -8.17 -49.50 -20.34
#